data_96a9781963b701f94f9999c7ec4a2040
#
_entry.id   96a9781963b701f94f9999c7ec4a2040
#
_cell.length_a   1.000
_cell.length_b   1.000
_cell.length_c   1.000
_cell.angle_alpha   90.00
_cell.angle_beta   90.00
_cell.angle_gamma   90.00
#
_symmetry.space_group_name_H-M   'P 1'
#
loop_
_entity.id
_entity.type
_entity.pdbx_description
1 polymer ?
#
loop_
_entity_poly.entity_id
_entity_poly.type
_entity_poly.pdbx_seq_one_letter_code
_entity_poly.pdbx_strand_id
1 'polypeptide(L)'
;NAADFLIPVGRIKAHTDFRGEVESGICKMLVIGMGKQHGAYQCHKLGFKSMAANVKEFAGAIIEKKPNMFAIGLIENAYHQTCRIEAIPAGRILEEEPPLLDYAKSRMAKIPFDQADILFVDETGKDISGAGMDPNVTGRSPVLGISRPFFQRIAVFDLTDKSHGNFGGLGSADVTTQRLYRKIDFEQTYPNGITAAEPLAVRLPV
;
A
#
# COMPACT_ATOMS: atom_id res chain seq x y z
N ASN A 1 -17.30 4.36 18.79
CA ASN A 1 -16.34 3.52 19.48
C ASN A 1 -16.49 3.73 21.00
N ALA A 2 -16.84 2.66 21.73
CA ALA A 2 -17.12 2.72 23.19
C ALA A 2 -15.86 2.47 24.06
N ALA A 3 -14.68 2.34 23.43
CA ALA A 3 -13.44 2.11 24.17
C ALA A 3 -12.98 3.40 24.90
N ASP A 4 -12.57 3.27 26.14
CA ASP A 4 -12.05 4.37 26.97
C ASP A 4 -10.66 4.80 26.50
N PHE A 5 -9.87 3.84 25.99
CA PHE A 5 -8.52 4.03 25.50
C PHE A 5 -8.29 3.28 24.19
N LEU A 6 -7.45 3.84 23.31
CA LEU A 6 -7.16 3.29 21.99
C LEU A 6 -5.66 3.17 21.76
N ILE A 7 -5.21 2.01 21.27
CA ILE A 7 -3.82 1.78 20.84
C ILE A 7 -3.83 1.32 19.38
N PRO A 8 -3.79 2.24 18.41
CA PRO A 8 -3.63 1.86 17.01
C PRO A 8 -2.19 1.35 16.77
N VAL A 9 -2.09 0.16 16.21
CA VAL A 9 -0.82 -0.45 15.80
C VAL A 9 -0.79 -0.55 14.29
N GLY A 10 0.24 -0.01 13.65
CA GLY A 10 0.32 -0.02 12.19
C GLY A 10 1.74 -0.01 11.67
N ARG A 11 1.93 -0.60 10.49
CA ARG A 11 3.19 -0.51 9.76
C ARG A 11 3.27 0.83 9.03
N ILE A 12 4.34 1.59 9.30
CA ILE A 12 4.66 2.83 8.58
C ILE A 12 5.52 2.47 7.38
N LYS A 13 5.02 2.71 6.17
CA LYS A 13 5.72 2.42 4.90
C LYS A 13 5.18 3.25 3.75
N ALA A 14 5.91 3.31 2.63
CA ALA A 14 5.41 3.90 1.40
C ALA A 14 4.12 3.23 0.93
N HIS A 15 3.20 4.02 0.40
CA HIS A 15 1.99 3.52 -0.22
C HIS A 15 2.24 3.13 -1.68
N THR A 16 1.41 2.24 -2.22
CA THR A 16 1.49 1.77 -3.61
C THR A 16 0.86 2.75 -4.61
N ASP A 17 -0.04 3.62 -4.16
CA ASP A 17 -0.93 4.35 -5.06
C ASP A 17 -1.00 5.86 -4.81
N PHE A 18 -0.43 6.38 -3.72
CA PHE A 18 -0.35 7.83 -3.47
C PHE A 18 0.91 8.21 -2.70
N ARG A 19 1.24 9.50 -2.76
CA ARG A 19 2.38 10.12 -2.07
C ARG A 19 1.93 11.29 -1.24
N GLY A 20 2.64 11.51 -0.12
CA GLY A 20 2.47 12.67 0.74
C GLY A 20 3.23 12.55 2.05
N GLU A 21 2.96 13.48 2.97
CA GLU A 21 3.58 13.49 4.30
C GLU A 21 3.18 12.28 5.13
N VAL A 22 1.97 11.75 4.92
CA VAL A 22 1.50 10.48 5.48
C VAL A 22 1.04 9.58 4.33
N GLU A 23 1.39 8.31 4.41
CA GLU A 23 1.02 7.30 3.41
C GLU A 23 0.41 6.07 4.10
N SER A 24 1.08 4.91 4.10
CA SER A 24 0.67 3.78 4.94
C SER A 24 1.27 3.95 6.33
N GLY A 25 0.43 3.99 7.37
CA GLY A 25 0.88 4.23 8.73
C GLY A 25 -0.27 4.35 9.71
N ILE A 26 -0.03 5.08 10.78
CA ILE A 26 -0.99 5.27 11.88
C ILE A 26 -2.18 6.12 11.42
N CYS A 27 -1.94 7.22 10.71
CA CYS A 27 -3.01 8.06 10.18
C CYS A 27 -3.95 7.25 9.28
N LYS A 28 -3.41 6.44 8.36
CA LYS A 28 -4.22 5.55 7.53
C LYS A 28 -4.93 4.47 8.34
N MET A 29 -4.29 3.93 9.39
CA MET A 29 -4.93 2.97 10.29
C MET A 29 -6.15 3.57 10.99
N LEU A 30 -6.05 4.80 11.49
CA LEU A 30 -7.16 5.50 12.13
C LEU A 30 -8.32 5.74 11.16
N VAL A 31 -8.04 6.21 9.95
CA VAL A 31 -9.05 6.67 8.99
C VAL A 31 -9.66 5.52 8.20
N ILE A 32 -8.83 4.68 7.60
CA ILE A 32 -9.25 3.60 6.70
C ILE A 32 -9.35 2.28 7.45
N GLY A 33 -8.34 1.91 8.22
CA GLY A 33 -8.33 0.64 8.95
C GLY A 33 -9.48 0.55 9.95
N MET A 34 -9.61 1.53 10.84
CA MET A 34 -10.69 1.61 11.83
C MET A 34 -12.00 2.13 11.23
N GLY A 35 -11.94 2.97 10.20
CA GLY A 35 -13.10 3.45 9.46
C GLY A 35 -13.78 2.39 8.60
N LYS A 36 -13.14 1.22 8.43
CA LYS A 36 -13.64 0.08 7.66
C LYS A 36 -14.01 0.49 6.23
N GLN A 37 -14.95 -0.23 5.62
CA GLN A 37 -15.40 0.05 4.25
C GLN A 37 -15.92 1.48 4.08
N HIS A 38 -16.65 2.01 5.06
CA HIS A 38 -17.18 3.37 5.00
C HIS A 38 -16.07 4.43 5.01
N GLY A 39 -15.09 4.33 5.92
CA GLY A 39 -13.94 5.25 5.97
C GLY A 39 -13.10 5.18 4.70
N ALA A 40 -12.83 3.97 4.20
CA ALA A 40 -12.13 3.76 2.93
C ALA A 40 -12.88 4.45 1.76
N TYR A 41 -14.18 4.21 1.63
CA TYR A 41 -15.00 4.82 0.59
C TYR A 41 -14.98 6.36 0.65
N GLN A 42 -15.12 6.95 1.84
CA GLN A 42 -15.09 8.42 2.00
C GLN A 42 -13.75 9.02 1.55
N CYS A 43 -12.63 8.35 1.80
CA CYS A 43 -11.33 8.80 1.32
C CYS A 43 -11.16 8.61 -0.20
N HIS A 44 -11.52 7.45 -0.72
CA HIS A 44 -11.32 7.10 -2.13
C HIS A 44 -12.19 7.93 -3.09
N LYS A 45 -13.43 8.26 -2.72
CA LYS A 45 -14.31 9.08 -3.57
C LYS A 45 -13.76 10.48 -3.86
N LEU A 46 -12.83 10.97 -3.06
CA LEU A 46 -12.15 12.26 -3.25
C LEU A 46 -10.93 12.15 -4.19
N GLY A 47 -10.62 10.94 -4.64
CA GLY A 47 -9.51 10.64 -5.56
C GLY A 47 -8.13 10.57 -4.93
N PHE A 48 -7.22 9.88 -5.61
CA PHE A 48 -5.86 9.63 -5.12
C PHE A 48 -5.00 10.89 -5.01
N LYS A 49 -5.27 11.92 -5.80
CA LYS A 49 -4.53 13.20 -5.75
C LYS A 49 -4.56 13.86 -4.37
N SER A 50 -5.70 13.76 -3.67
CA SER A 50 -5.92 14.37 -2.36
C SER A 50 -5.78 13.36 -1.21
N MET A 51 -5.48 12.09 -1.51
CA MET A 51 -5.57 11.00 -0.53
C MET A 51 -4.70 11.25 0.72
N ALA A 52 -3.44 11.64 0.55
CA ALA A 52 -2.54 11.90 1.68
C ALA A 52 -3.04 13.06 2.56
N ALA A 53 -3.49 14.15 1.93
CA ALA A 53 -4.04 15.30 2.66
C ALA A 53 -5.33 14.92 3.41
N ASN A 54 -6.24 14.22 2.75
CA ASN A 54 -7.51 13.77 3.36
C ASN A 54 -7.25 12.80 4.53
N VAL A 55 -6.33 11.86 4.38
CA VAL A 55 -5.95 10.93 5.46
C VAL A 55 -5.39 11.70 6.65
N LYS A 56 -4.52 12.69 6.42
CA LYS A 56 -3.93 13.51 7.48
C LYS A 56 -5.00 14.35 8.21
N GLU A 57 -5.88 15.01 7.46
CA GLU A 57 -6.97 15.83 8.02
C GLU A 57 -7.97 15.00 8.83
N PHE A 58 -8.43 13.87 8.28
CA PHE A 58 -9.36 12.99 8.99
C PHE A 58 -8.73 12.35 10.22
N ALA A 59 -7.44 11.98 10.16
CA ALA A 59 -6.71 11.50 11.33
C ALA A 59 -6.65 12.57 12.43
N GLY A 60 -6.38 13.83 12.07
CA GLY A 60 -6.40 14.95 13.00
C GLY A 60 -7.74 15.09 13.73
N ALA A 61 -8.84 15.07 12.98
CA ALA A 61 -10.19 15.15 13.56
C ALA A 61 -10.53 13.93 14.46
N ILE A 62 -9.99 12.74 14.17
CA ILE A 62 -10.14 11.56 15.03
C ILE A 62 -9.34 11.73 16.32
N ILE A 63 -8.09 12.20 16.24
CA ILE A 63 -7.21 12.44 17.38
C ILE A 63 -7.81 13.47 18.33
N GLU A 64 -8.34 14.56 17.80
CA GLU A 64 -9.04 15.58 18.62
C GLU A 64 -10.22 15.00 19.41
N LYS A 65 -11.02 14.15 18.76
CA LYS A 65 -12.21 13.52 19.38
C LYS A 65 -11.88 12.38 20.32
N LYS A 66 -10.71 11.78 20.21
CA LYS A 66 -10.24 10.62 20.97
C LYS A 66 -8.81 10.82 21.43
N PRO A 67 -8.55 11.81 22.31
CA PRO A 67 -7.17 12.11 22.75
C PRO A 67 -6.57 11.01 23.64
N ASN A 68 -7.42 10.15 24.24
CA ASN A 68 -6.97 9.04 25.06
C ASN A 68 -6.43 7.89 24.18
N MET A 69 -5.30 8.13 23.52
CA MET A 69 -4.60 7.11 22.72
C MET A 69 -3.09 7.36 22.73
N PHE A 70 -2.34 6.32 22.46
CA PHE A 70 -1.01 6.39 21.87
C PHE A 70 -0.90 5.36 20.75
N ALA A 71 -0.12 5.65 19.74
CA ALA A 71 0.06 4.76 18.61
C ALA A 71 1.34 3.95 18.72
N ILE A 72 1.39 2.78 18.09
CA ILE A 72 2.61 2.00 17.91
C ILE A 72 2.86 1.89 16.40
N GLY A 73 3.92 2.58 15.95
CA GLY A 73 4.43 2.51 14.58
C GLY A 73 5.48 1.41 14.46
N LEU A 74 5.29 0.52 13.49
CA LEU A 74 6.23 -0.55 13.14
C LEU A 74 6.87 -0.23 11.79
N ILE A 75 8.21 -0.32 11.70
CA ILE A 75 8.94 -0.15 10.45
C ILE A 75 9.70 -1.44 10.17
N GLU A 76 9.57 -1.91 8.93
CA GLU A 76 10.24 -3.11 8.43
C GLU A 76 11.39 -2.73 7.48
N ASN A 77 12.43 -3.58 7.47
CA ASN A 77 13.51 -3.49 6.50
C ASN A 77 13.17 -4.23 5.19
N ALA A 78 14.13 -4.27 4.25
CA ALA A 78 13.98 -4.93 2.95
C ALA A 78 13.70 -6.45 3.03
N TYR A 79 13.92 -7.07 4.19
CA TYR A 79 13.67 -8.49 4.45
C TYR A 79 12.37 -8.73 5.22
N HIS A 80 11.49 -7.72 5.31
CA HIS A 80 10.26 -7.76 6.10
C HIS A 80 10.47 -8.02 7.60
N GLN A 81 11.65 -7.72 8.11
CA GLN A 81 11.96 -7.80 9.54
C GLN A 81 11.69 -6.45 10.19
N THR A 82 11.01 -6.45 11.33
CA THR A 82 10.80 -5.23 12.12
C THR A 82 12.16 -4.68 12.59
N CYS A 83 12.52 -3.51 12.10
CA CYS A 83 13.80 -2.84 12.42
C CYS A 83 13.61 -1.62 13.32
N ARG A 84 12.39 -1.14 13.51
CA ARG A 84 12.07 -0.04 14.41
C ARG A 84 10.65 -0.13 14.93
N ILE A 85 10.46 0.17 16.22
CA ILE A 85 9.17 0.27 16.89
C ILE A 85 9.12 1.60 17.61
N GLU A 86 8.09 2.40 17.37
CA GLU A 86 7.91 3.71 18.01
C GLU A 86 6.54 3.78 18.69
N ALA A 87 6.55 4.26 19.93
CA ALA A 87 5.35 4.61 20.68
C ALA A 87 5.11 6.13 20.57
N ILE A 88 4.02 6.53 19.92
CA ILE A 88 3.75 7.91 19.56
C ILE A 88 2.53 8.41 20.33
N PRO A 89 2.66 9.40 21.22
CA PRO A 89 1.52 10.02 21.90
C PRO A 89 0.54 10.63 20.90
N ALA A 90 -0.76 10.62 21.21
CA ALA A 90 -1.81 11.11 20.33
C ALA A 90 -1.50 12.48 19.69
N GLY A 91 -1.15 13.46 20.51
CA GLY A 91 -0.87 14.83 20.05
C GLY A 91 0.36 14.98 19.15
N ARG A 92 1.19 13.94 19.01
CA ARG A 92 2.40 13.97 18.19
C ARG A 92 2.33 13.10 16.93
N ILE A 93 1.22 12.38 16.72
CA ILE A 93 1.10 11.46 15.58
C ILE A 93 1.31 12.18 14.24
N LEU A 94 0.67 13.33 14.04
CA LEU A 94 0.75 14.09 12.79
C LEU A 94 2.13 14.71 12.52
N GLU A 95 2.93 14.90 13.58
CA GLU A 95 4.27 15.47 13.52
C GLU A 95 5.33 14.37 13.34
N GLU A 96 5.19 13.25 14.06
CA GLU A 96 6.21 12.19 14.11
C GLU A 96 6.07 11.15 12.98
N GLU A 97 4.87 10.92 12.46
CA GLU A 97 4.69 9.93 11.39
C GLU A 97 5.44 10.30 10.09
N PRO A 98 5.49 11.57 9.61
CA PRO A 98 6.23 11.92 8.41
C PRO A 98 7.73 11.54 8.45
N PRO A 99 8.54 11.92 9.46
CA PRO A 99 9.95 11.52 9.50
C PRO A 99 10.13 10.00 9.67
N LEU A 100 9.20 9.32 10.32
CA LEU A 100 9.21 7.84 10.39
C LEU A 100 8.91 7.21 9.03
N LEU A 101 8.04 7.81 8.22
CA LEU A 101 7.79 7.38 6.85
C LEU A 101 9.03 7.55 5.97
N ASP A 102 9.77 8.66 6.09
CA ASP A 102 11.02 8.86 5.35
C ASP A 102 12.08 7.84 5.76
N TYR A 103 12.18 7.54 7.04
CA TYR A 103 13.03 6.46 7.53
C TYR A 103 12.61 5.10 6.94
N ALA A 104 11.31 4.79 6.94
CA ALA A 104 10.79 3.55 6.36
C ALA A 104 11.14 3.43 4.87
N LYS A 105 10.97 4.52 4.09
CA LYS A 105 11.36 4.56 2.67
C LYS A 105 12.85 4.29 2.46
N SER A 106 13.71 4.74 3.37
CA SER A 106 15.16 4.47 3.31
C SER A 106 15.52 3.00 3.54
N ARG A 107 14.61 2.23 4.17
CA ARG A 107 14.81 0.80 4.52
C ARG A 107 14.16 -0.17 3.53
N MET A 108 13.39 0.33 2.58
CA MET A 108 12.73 -0.52 1.58
C MET A 108 13.72 -1.28 0.70
N ALA A 109 13.27 -2.44 0.21
CA ALA A 109 13.97 -3.18 -0.85
C ALA A 109 14.15 -2.31 -2.09
N LYS A 110 15.27 -2.49 -2.78
CA LYS A 110 15.59 -1.80 -4.03
C LYS A 110 16.19 -2.79 -5.02
N ILE A 111 15.82 -2.67 -6.28
CA ILE A 111 16.53 -3.31 -7.37
C ILE A 111 17.84 -2.54 -7.57
N PRO A 112 19.02 -3.21 -7.62
CA PRO A 112 20.32 -2.54 -7.58
C PRO A 112 20.76 -1.88 -8.89
N PHE A 113 19.86 -1.73 -9.85
CA PHE A 113 20.10 -1.07 -11.15
C PHE A 113 18.87 -0.28 -11.59
N ASP A 114 19.10 0.78 -12.39
CA ASP A 114 18.07 1.76 -12.76
C ASP A 114 17.25 1.34 -13.98
N GLN A 115 17.74 0.38 -14.78
CA GLN A 115 17.03 -0.06 -15.99
C GLN A 115 17.48 -1.45 -16.45
N ALA A 116 16.56 -2.16 -17.09
CA ALA A 116 16.81 -3.38 -17.86
C ALA A 116 15.71 -3.55 -18.91
N ASP A 117 15.94 -4.44 -19.88
CA ASP A 117 14.95 -4.69 -20.94
C ASP A 117 13.75 -5.43 -20.37
N ILE A 118 13.98 -6.48 -19.57
CA ILE A 118 12.92 -7.32 -19.03
C ILE A 118 13.16 -7.58 -17.54
N LEU A 119 12.09 -7.41 -16.76
CA LEU A 119 12.02 -7.89 -15.39
C LEU A 119 11.17 -9.17 -15.37
N PHE A 120 11.76 -10.27 -14.92
CA PHE A 120 11.02 -11.49 -14.61
C PHE A 120 10.68 -11.52 -13.13
N VAL A 121 9.41 -11.73 -12.82
CA VAL A 121 8.88 -11.84 -11.46
C VAL A 121 8.30 -13.23 -11.29
N ASP A 122 8.84 -13.99 -10.37
CA ASP A 122 8.42 -15.38 -10.16
C ASP A 122 6.96 -15.44 -9.67
N GLU A 123 6.62 -14.63 -8.67
CA GLU A 123 5.28 -14.58 -8.11
C GLU A 123 4.86 -13.14 -7.78
N THR A 124 3.60 -12.85 -7.99
CA THR A 124 2.91 -11.65 -7.49
C THR A 124 1.82 -12.05 -6.50
N GLY A 125 1.41 -11.13 -5.62
CA GLY A 125 0.33 -11.45 -4.68
C GLY A 125 0.02 -10.35 -3.69
N LYS A 126 -1.21 -10.35 -3.20
CA LYS A 126 -1.68 -9.40 -2.16
C LYS A 126 -0.94 -9.55 -0.84
N ASP A 127 -0.38 -10.72 -0.56
CA ASP A 127 0.46 -10.99 0.61
C ASP A 127 1.88 -10.42 0.46
N ILE A 128 2.35 -10.22 -0.78
CA ILE A 128 3.63 -9.56 -1.07
C ILE A 128 3.46 -8.04 -1.01
N SER A 129 2.49 -7.51 -1.74
CA SER A 129 2.20 -6.08 -1.78
C SER A 129 0.72 -5.82 -2.01
N GLY A 130 0.18 -4.71 -1.50
CA GLY A 130 -1.19 -4.29 -1.77
C GLY A 130 -1.49 -4.13 -3.27
N ALA A 131 -0.49 -3.82 -4.08
CA ALA A 131 -0.54 -3.76 -5.55
C ALA A 131 -0.01 -5.03 -6.23
N GLY A 132 0.00 -6.17 -5.54
CA GLY A 132 0.52 -7.45 -6.04
C GLY A 132 2.04 -7.52 -6.06
N MET A 133 2.70 -6.63 -6.78
CA MET A 133 4.13 -6.30 -6.71
C MET A 133 4.28 -4.82 -6.37
N ASP A 134 5.24 -4.47 -5.51
CA ASP A 134 5.36 -3.10 -5.01
C ASP A 134 5.89 -2.14 -6.11
N PRO A 135 5.12 -1.14 -6.54
CA PRO A 135 5.56 -0.17 -7.55
C PRO A 135 6.77 0.66 -7.09
N ASN A 136 6.99 0.80 -5.78
CA ASN A 136 8.18 1.46 -5.24
C ASN A 136 9.46 0.66 -5.50
N VAL A 137 9.34 -0.63 -5.74
CA VAL A 137 10.46 -1.55 -6.06
C VAL A 137 10.56 -1.77 -7.55
N THR A 138 9.43 -2.02 -8.23
CA THR A 138 9.41 -2.35 -9.67
C THR A 138 9.47 -1.12 -10.57
N GLY A 139 9.28 0.08 -10.03
CA GLY A 139 9.29 1.33 -10.81
C GLY A 139 8.09 1.53 -11.73
N ARG A 140 7.09 0.65 -11.68
CA ARG A 140 5.90 0.75 -12.54
C ARG A 140 4.63 0.82 -11.72
N SER A 141 3.91 1.94 -11.87
CA SER A 141 2.60 2.16 -11.25
C SER A 141 1.64 2.77 -12.27
N PRO A 142 0.38 2.33 -12.31
CA PRO A 142 -0.64 2.98 -13.13
C PRO A 142 -1.05 4.36 -12.59
N VAL A 143 -0.70 4.70 -11.34
CA VAL A 143 -1.19 5.88 -10.63
C VAL A 143 -0.10 6.89 -10.31
N LEU A 144 1.10 6.43 -9.93
CA LEU A 144 2.10 7.27 -9.28
C LEU A 144 3.06 8.00 -10.20
N GLY A 145 3.03 7.81 -11.50
CA GLY A 145 4.03 8.41 -12.40
C GLY A 145 5.49 8.02 -12.04
N ILE A 146 5.70 6.91 -11.31
CA ILE A 146 7.02 6.36 -11.04
C ILE A 146 7.58 5.81 -12.35
N SER A 147 8.85 6.10 -12.64
CA SER A 147 9.51 5.67 -13.86
C SER A 147 10.88 5.00 -13.63
N ARG A 148 11.24 4.79 -12.36
CA ARG A 148 12.52 4.16 -11.99
C ARG A 148 12.33 3.15 -10.85
N PRO A 149 13.01 1.99 -10.94
CA PRO A 149 13.77 1.48 -12.07
C PRO A 149 12.90 1.33 -13.32
N PHE A 150 13.48 1.39 -14.51
CA PHE A 150 12.75 1.28 -15.78
C PHE A 150 12.94 -0.12 -16.40
N PHE A 151 11.83 -0.75 -16.76
CA PHE A 151 11.80 -2.02 -17.51
C PHE A 151 10.92 -1.84 -18.74
N GLN A 152 11.44 -2.21 -19.92
CA GLN A 152 10.61 -2.20 -21.12
C GLN A 152 9.45 -3.17 -20.99
N ARG A 153 9.69 -4.34 -20.39
CA ARG A 153 8.67 -5.35 -20.13
C ARG A 153 8.80 -5.92 -18.73
N ILE A 154 7.66 -6.23 -18.13
CA ILE A 154 7.56 -6.99 -16.88
C ILE A 154 6.76 -8.25 -17.17
N ALA A 155 7.35 -9.40 -16.93
CA ALA A 155 6.71 -10.71 -17.06
C ALA A 155 6.53 -11.33 -15.67
N VAL A 156 5.29 -11.71 -15.34
CA VAL A 156 4.94 -12.34 -14.05
C VAL A 156 4.56 -13.78 -14.29
N PHE A 157 5.21 -14.72 -13.60
CA PHE A 157 5.05 -16.15 -13.89
C PHE A 157 3.96 -16.83 -13.09
N ASP A 158 3.70 -16.39 -11.86
CA ASP A 158 2.70 -17.03 -11.01
C ASP A 158 2.03 -16.05 -10.03
N LEU A 159 0.91 -16.51 -9.46
CA LEU A 159 0.19 -15.85 -8.38
C LEU A 159 0.36 -16.68 -7.11
N THR A 160 0.70 -16.01 -5.99
CA THR A 160 0.81 -16.69 -4.70
C THR A 160 -0.49 -17.36 -4.31
N ASP A 161 -0.42 -18.54 -3.71
CA ASP A 161 -1.62 -19.24 -3.22
C ASP A 161 -2.29 -18.47 -2.07
N LYS A 162 -1.51 -17.71 -1.29
CA LYS A 162 -2.01 -16.83 -0.21
C LYS A 162 -2.87 -15.67 -0.72
N SER A 163 -2.79 -15.33 -2.00
CA SER A 163 -3.65 -14.34 -2.64
C SER A 163 -5.07 -14.85 -2.87
N HIS A 164 -5.33 -16.15 -2.72
CA HIS A 164 -6.64 -16.77 -2.94
C HIS A 164 -7.26 -16.39 -4.29
N GLY A 165 -6.45 -16.29 -5.34
CA GLY A 165 -6.88 -15.90 -6.68
C GLY A 165 -7.02 -14.38 -6.91
N ASN A 166 -6.81 -13.56 -5.90
CA ASN A 166 -6.85 -12.10 -6.06
C ASN A 166 -5.61 -11.62 -6.83
N PHE A 167 -5.80 -11.26 -8.10
CA PHE A 167 -4.75 -10.79 -9.01
C PHE A 167 -4.62 -9.26 -9.08
N GLY A 168 -5.21 -8.53 -8.15
CA GLY A 168 -5.14 -7.08 -8.12
C GLY A 168 -3.68 -6.59 -8.10
N GLY A 169 -3.34 -5.73 -9.08
CA GLY A 169 -1.97 -5.25 -9.34
C GLY A 169 -1.29 -5.91 -10.52
N LEU A 170 -1.79 -7.04 -11.02
CA LEU A 170 -1.24 -7.72 -12.22
C LEU A 170 -1.26 -6.84 -13.48
N GLY A 171 -2.14 -5.84 -13.53
CA GLY A 171 -2.20 -4.86 -14.62
C GLY A 171 -0.93 -4.03 -14.80
N SER A 172 0.01 -4.07 -13.85
CA SER A 172 1.34 -3.48 -13.97
C SER A 172 2.33 -4.37 -14.76
N ALA A 173 1.99 -5.63 -15.02
CA ALA A 173 2.77 -6.52 -15.90
C ALA A 173 2.36 -6.34 -17.37
N ASP A 174 3.27 -6.71 -18.27
CA ASP A 174 3.00 -6.74 -19.73
C ASP A 174 2.62 -8.15 -20.18
N VAL A 175 3.21 -9.18 -19.56
CA VAL A 175 3.06 -10.58 -19.95
C VAL A 175 2.85 -11.43 -18.70
N THR A 176 2.03 -12.48 -18.83
CA THR A 176 1.87 -13.49 -17.80
C THR A 176 1.78 -14.89 -18.38
N THR A 177 1.66 -15.90 -17.52
CA THR A 177 1.60 -17.31 -17.92
C THR A 177 0.18 -17.86 -17.85
N GLN A 178 -0.09 -18.89 -18.62
CA GLN A 178 -1.33 -19.67 -18.52
C GLN A 178 -1.51 -20.27 -17.12
N ARG A 179 -0.39 -20.59 -16.42
CA ARG A 179 -0.42 -21.09 -15.04
C ARG A 179 -1.02 -20.07 -14.09
N LEU A 180 -0.56 -18.81 -14.14
CA LEU A 180 -1.11 -17.71 -13.35
C LEU A 180 -2.58 -17.49 -13.70
N TYR A 181 -2.90 -17.41 -14.99
CA TYR A 181 -4.27 -17.16 -15.45
C TYR A 181 -5.29 -18.17 -14.88
N ARG A 182 -4.90 -19.45 -14.74
CA ARG A 182 -5.78 -20.48 -14.17
C ARG A 182 -6.03 -20.32 -12.67
N LYS A 183 -5.21 -19.54 -11.95
CA LYS A 183 -5.39 -19.25 -10.52
C LYS A 183 -6.28 -18.03 -10.27
N ILE A 184 -6.61 -17.25 -11.30
CA ILE A 184 -7.38 -16.01 -11.15
C ILE A 184 -8.80 -16.30 -10.67
N ASP A 185 -9.19 -15.55 -9.63
CA ASP A 185 -10.56 -15.45 -9.13
C ASP A 185 -11.05 -14.01 -9.24
N PHE A 186 -12.03 -13.81 -10.13
CA PHE A 186 -12.60 -12.49 -10.38
C PHE A 186 -13.45 -12.00 -9.22
N GLU A 187 -14.13 -12.90 -8.50
CA GLU A 187 -14.99 -12.56 -7.37
C GLU A 187 -14.13 -12.07 -6.18
N GLN A 188 -12.94 -12.62 -6.01
CA GLN A 188 -11.96 -12.15 -5.01
C GLN A 188 -11.29 -10.84 -5.41
N THR A 189 -11.21 -10.53 -6.70
CA THR A 189 -10.42 -9.39 -7.21
C THR A 189 -11.25 -8.14 -7.39
N TYR A 190 -12.40 -8.23 -8.03
CA TYR A 190 -13.18 -7.05 -8.44
C TYR A 190 -13.64 -6.14 -7.31
N PRO A 191 -14.03 -6.64 -6.10
CA PRO A 191 -14.35 -5.76 -4.99
C PRO A 191 -13.23 -4.79 -4.63
N ASN A 192 -11.96 -5.22 -4.74
CA ASN A 192 -10.80 -4.35 -4.53
C ASN A 192 -10.66 -3.31 -5.65
N GLY A 193 -10.75 -3.72 -6.90
CA GLY A 193 -10.65 -2.83 -8.06
C GLY A 193 -11.75 -1.76 -8.07
N ILE A 194 -12.97 -2.13 -7.72
CA ILE A 194 -14.11 -1.21 -7.63
C ILE A 194 -13.93 -0.23 -6.47
N THR A 195 -13.53 -0.71 -5.29
CA THR A 195 -13.34 0.14 -4.10
C THR A 195 -12.21 1.14 -4.31
N ALA A 196 -11.11 0.73 -4.95
CA ALA A 196 -9.97 1.56 -5.25
C ALA A 196 -10.18 2.47 -6.46
N ALA A 197 -11.22 2.24 -7.27
CA ALA A 197 -11.45 2.91 -8.56
C ALA A 197 -10.25 2.81 -9.53
N GLU A 198 -9.56 1.66 -9.51
CA GLU A 198 -8.34 1.40 -10.27
C GLU A 198 -8.52 0.28 -11.31
N PRO A 199 -9.20 0.54 -12.43
CA PRO A 199 -9.45 -0.50 -13.44
C PRO A 199 -8.16 -1.06 -14.05
N LEU A 200 -7.09 -0.25 -14.12
CA LEU A 200 -5.80 -0.71 -14.66
C LEU A 200 -5.12 -1.76 -13.77
N ALA A 201 -5.35 -1.72 -12.45
CA ALA A 201 -4.77 -2.68 -11.52
C ALA A 201 -5.32 -4.11 -11.71
N VAL A 202 -6.49 -4.24 -12.35
CA VAL A 202 -7.16 -5.52 -12.63
C VAL A 202 -7.19 -5.85 -14.12
N ARG A 203 -6.39 -5.16 -14.93
CA ARG A 203 -6.16 -5.50 -16.34
C ARG A 203 -5.38 -6.81 -16.42
N LEU A 204 -5.76 -7.67 -17.36
CA LEU A 204 -5.00 -8.88 -17.66
C LEU A 204 -3.87 -8.56 -18.66
N PRO A 205 -2.62 -8.95 -18.36
CA PRO A 205 -1.52 -8.94 -19.33
C PRO A 205 -1.78 -9.96 -20.47
N VAL A 206 -1.14 -9.76 -21.58
CA VAL A 206 -1.21 -10.69 -22.72
C VAL A 206 -0.43 -11.96 -22.46
#